data_f1b94a7345df122ede7a4aa159ff1b89
#
_entry.id   f1b94a7345df122ede7a4aa159ff1b89
#
_cell.length_a   1.000
_cell.length_b   1.000
_cell.length_c   1.000
_cell.angle_alpha   90.00
_cell.angle_beta   90.00
_cell.angle_gamma   90.00
#
_symmetry.space_group_name_H-M   'P 1'
#
loop_
_entity.id
_entity.type
_entity.pdbx_description
1 polymer ?
#
loop_
_entity_poly.entity_id
_entity_poly.type
_entity_poly.pdbx_seq_one_letter_code
_entity_poly.pdbx_strand_id
1 'polypeptide(L)'
;MRPLCALLFATTVIFAAVSPEEITPSKKAPFTQPAEAARGELHEAIKAYMAKEPGTFGAHASAQDFPGSVEAKERVSRTVTYDSNLVHRWDTTNGGAPNLYTSPDAWQETGLYAAPGEVVIVKVASLPENRVVKIIVGCHRDSLLKLDKWNRFPVINRTFDLKVGENKIANAFGGQLFIQSSHKDGRKPMKASPSPPLQFSNAVAMPTYVLGKDTPETWMKAKQLPAPWVTLIGKYVILHVQASAVKELTDPKALLEWWDKAMALEDDLIALQRLAPERVVPDRQISAGFMHSGYPFMCWIEPSQKDSIDLPKLTKEGNWGFFHELGHNHQRSSWTFDGQTEVTCNLFSLYVMEKLVGKPQGKGHPAMEKLDEMLAKRFAAEPNKGPFEQLATFVVLIRAHGWEPLRQTLRSYATNPAQKGAAKEQLQSLFAERYGKAAKADVSEYFEKMGYRVETTAKASLKGFPAFQPTLPTPAK
;
A
#
# COMPACT_ATOMS: atom_id res chain seq x y z
N MET A 1 9.61 -69.67 -28.11
CA MET A 1 9.95 -68.44 -27.39
C MET A 1 8.69 -67.57 -27.28
N ARG A 2 8.12 -67.49 -26.11
CA ARG A 2 6.98 -66.60 -25.84
C ARG A 2 7.52 -65.33 -25.15
N PRO A 3 7.10 -64.11 -25.54
CA PRO A 3 7.50 -62.90 -24.86
C PRO A 3 6.71 -62.76 -23.54
N LEU A 4 7.41 -62.54 -22.44
CA LEU A 4 6.86 -62.11 -21.16
C LEU A 4 6.40 -60.64 -21.31
N CYS A 5 5.10 -60.39 -21.20
CA CYS A 5 4.57 -59.03 -20.94
C CYS A 5 4.79 -58.68 -19.46
N ALA A 6 5.69 -57.75 -19.20
CA ALA A 6 5.80 -57.13 -17.88
C ALA A 6 4.69 -56.08 -17.71
N LEU A 7 3.73 -56.38 -16.85
CA LEU A 7 2.75 -55.37 -16.38
C LEU A 7 3.47 -54.43 -15.41
N LEU A 8 3.70 -53.18 -15.84
CA LEU A 8 4.04 -52.09 -14.94
C LEU A 8 2.78 -51.68 -14.16
N PHE A 9 2.71 -52.06 -12.90
CA PHE A 9 1.77 -51.45 -11.96
C PHE A 9 2.26 -50.04 -11.62
N ALA A 10 1.63 -49.01 -12.19
CA ALA A 10 1.76 -47.65 -11.74
C ALA A 10 1.08 -47.57 -10.38
N THR A 11 1.81 -47.62 -9.30
CA THR A 11 1.32 -47.27 -7.96
C THR A 11 1.07 -45.77 -7.97
N THR A 12 -0.17 -45.37 -8.15
CA THR A 12 -0.64 -44.00 -7.89
C THR A 12 -0.53 -43.78 -6.38
N VAL A 13 0.52 -43.09 -5.94
CA VAL A 13 0.61 -42.61 -4.56
C VAL A 13 -0.46 -41.52 -4.44
N ILE A 14 -1.60 -41.87 -3.87
CA ILE A 14 -2.62 -40.91 -3.44
C ILE A 14 -1.99 -40.19 -2.26
N PHE A 15 -1.44 -39.01 -2.47
CA PHE A 15 -1.13 -38.09 -1.40
C PHE A 15 -2.48 -37.73 -0.76
N ALA A 16 -2.71 -38.13 0.49
CA ALA A 16 -3.84 -37.63 1.27
C ALA A 16 -3.76 -36.09 1.21
N ALA A 17 -4.84 -35.46 0.76
CA ALA A 17 -4.89 -34.00 0.69
C ALA A 17 -4.69 -33.45 2.11
N VAL A 18 -3.64 -32.67 2.32
CA VAL A 18 -3.35 -32.04 3.61
C VAL A 18 -4.54 -31.17 3.99
N SER A 19 -5.15 -31.42 5.15
CA SER A 19 -6.27 -30.61 5.64
C SER A 19 -5.79 -29.18 5.97
N PRO A 20 -6.54 -28.13 5.59
CA PRO A 20 -6.21 -26.77 5.98
C PRO A 20 -6.01 -26.59 7.49
N GLU A 21 -6.72 -27.32 8.34
CA GLU A 21 -6.59 -27.29 9.79
C GLU A 21 -5.21 -27.76 10.28
N GLU A 22 -4.53 -28.60 9.51
CA GLU A 22 -3.20 -29.16 9.82
C GLU A 22 -2.04 -28.28 9.31
N ILE A 23 -2.35 -27.29 8.45
CA ILE A 23 -1.37 -26.38 7.90
C ILE A 23 -1.04 -25.29 8.91
N THR A 24 -0.02 -25.47 9.71
CA THR A 24 0.41 -24.56 10.78
C THR A 24 1.78 -23.93 10.51
N PRO A 25 1.91 -23.12 9.46
CA PRO A 25 3.19 -22.52 9.10
C PRO A 25 3.61 -21.47 10.12
N SER A 26 4.93 -21.38 10.33
CA SER A 26 5.56 -20.35 11.14
C SER A 26 6.87 -19.88 10.49
N LYS A 27 7.46 -18.78 11.00
CA LYS A 27 8.77 -18.30 10.54
C LYS A 27 9.87 -19.37 10.71
N LYS A 28 9.79 -20.20 11.76
CA LYS A 28 10.76 -21.27 12.05
C LYS A 28 10.50 -22.57 11.29
N ALA A 29 9.24 -22.85 10.97
CA ALA A 29 8.78 -24.01 10.24
C ALA A 29 7.81 -23.61 9.12
N PRO A 30 8.33 -23.08 8.00
CA PRO A 30 7.49 -22.71 6.87
C PRO A 30 6.82 -23.94 6.26
N PHE A 31 5.58 -23.80 5.83
CA PHE A 31 4.91 -24.82 5.02
C PHE A 31 5.36 -24.68 3.56
N THR A 32 5.81 -25.78 2.97
CA THR A 32 6.14 -25.84 1.53
C THR A 32 4.94 -26.42 0.79
N GLN A 33 4.45 -25.73 -0.23
CA GLN A 33 3.36 -26.21 -1.05
C GLN A 33 3.73 -27.52 -1.76
N PRO A 34 2.73 -28.37 -2.04
CA PRO A 34 2.97 -29.55 -2.88
C PRO A 34 3.37 -29.15 -4.30
N ALA A 35 3.72 -30.15 -5.11
CA ALA A 35 3.98 -29.96 -6.54
C ALA A 35 2.78 -29.27 -7.24
N GLU A 36 3.04 -28.52 -8.28
CA GLU A 36 2.05 -27.65 -8.96
C GLU A 36 0.74 -28.39 -9.32
N ALA A 37 0.83 -29.64 -9.76
CA ALA A 37 -0.33 -30.46 -10.10
C ALA A 37 -1.32 -30.68 -8.92
N ALA A 38 -0.85 -30.63 -7.66
CA ALA A 38 -1.67 -30.83 -6.47
C ALA A 38 -2.08 -29.50 -5.80
N ARG A 39 -1.54 -28.36 -6.24
CA ARG A 39 -1.82 -27.03 -5.61
C ARG A 39 -3.27 -26.63 -5.77
N GLY A 40 -3.90 -26.95 -6.88
CA GLY A 40 -5.29 -26.61 -7.15
C GLY A 40 -6.26 -27.14 -6.09
N GLU A 41 -6.12 -28.41 -5.73
CA GLU A 41 -6.95 -29.05 -4.69
C GLU A 41 -6.71 -28.41 -3.32
N LEU A 42 -5.45 -28.15 -2.97
CA LEU A 42 -5.11 -27.47 -1.72
C LEU A 42 -5.69 -26.06 -1.65
N HIS A 43 -5.61 -25.29 -2.73
CA HIS A 43 -6.15 -23.93 -2.78
C HIS A 43 -7.67 -23.93 -2.64
N GLU A 44 -8.38 -24.84 -3.29
CA GLU A 44 -9.84 -24.98 -3.11
C GLU A 44 -10.21 -25.45 -1.71
N ALA A 45 -9.44 -26.34 -1.09
CA ALA A 45 -9.65 -26.72 0.30
C ALA A 45 -9.46 -25.53 1.26
N ILE A 46 -8.42 -24.71 1.07
CA ILE A 46 -8.20 -23.49 1.85
C ILE A 46 -9.33 -22.49 1.64
N LYS A 47 -9.79 -22.29 0.41
CA LYS A 47 -10.91 -21.41 0.09
C LYS A 47 -12.21 -21.89 0.78
N ALA A 48 -12.48 -23.19 0.72
CA ALA A 48 -13.63 -23.80 1.41
C ALA A 48 -13.52 -23.65 2.95
N TYR A 49 -12.31 -23.83 3.51
CA TYR A 49 -12.06 -23.60 4.93
C TYR A 49 -12.33 -22.14 5.34
N MET A 50 -11.84 -21.18 4.57
CA MET A 50 -12.07 -19.76 4.81
C MET A 50 -13.54 -19.33 4.60
N ALA A 51 -14.33 -20.11 3.88
CA ALA A 51 -15.75 -19.85 3.62
C ALA A 51 -16.69 -20.49 4.65
N LYS A 52 -16.19 -21.30 5.61
CA LYS A 52 -17.01 -21.94 6.64
C LYS A 52 -17.89 -20.92 7.37
N GLU A 53 -19.13 -21.30 7.70
CA GLU A 53 -20.06 -20.43 8.41
C GLU A 53 -19.57 -20.06 9.82
N PRO A 54 -19.72 -18.78 10.24
CA PRO A 54 -19.40 -18.36 11.60
C PRO A 54 -20.06 -19.23 12.67
N GLY A 55 -19.25 -19.71 13.62
CA GLY A 55 -19.70 -20.60 14.69
C GLY A 55 -19.60 -22.10 14.37
N THR A 56 -19.17 -22.49 13.17
CA THR A 56 -18.93 -23.89 12.79
C THR A 56 -17.46 -24.31 12.88
N PHE A 57 -16.57 -23.40 13.28
CA PHE A 57 -15.14 -23.61 13.45
C PHE A 57 -14.63 -22.88 14.68
N GLY A 58 -13.52 -23.34 15.24
CA GLY A 58 -12.79 -22.68 16.31
C GLY A 58 -11.59 -21.87 15.80
N ALA A 59 -10.74 -21.47 16.73
CA ALA A 59 -9.46 -20.85 16.42
C ALA A 59 -8.57 -21.83 15.63
N HIS A 60 -7.94 -21.32 14.55
CA HIS A 60 -6.90 -22.08 13.85
C HIS A 60 -5.64 -22.15 14.71
N ALA A 61 -4.97 -23.31 14.76
CA ALA A 61 -3.80 -23.51 15.62
C ALA A 61 -2.68 -22.50 15.35
N SER A 62 -2.42 -22.11 14.10
CA SER A 62 -1.41 -21.10 13.76
C SER A 62 -1.78 -19.67 14.14
N ALA A 63 -3.05 -19.39 14.50
CA ALA A 63 -3.47 -18.05 14.89
C ALA A 63 -2.76 -17.56 16.16
N GLN A 64 -2.38 -18.49 17.05
CA GLN A 64 -1.61 -18.18 18.25
C GLN A 64 -0.25 -17.57 17.93
N ASP A 65 0.41 -18.07 16.89
CA ASP A 65 1.70 -17.54 16.43
C ASP A 65 1.54 -16.27 15.59
N PHE A 66 0.56 -16.25 14.67
CA PHE A 66 0.25 -15.09 13.84
C PHE A 66 -1.19 -15.15 13.28
N PRO A 67 -1.96 -14.06 13.36
CA PRO A 67 -1.63 -12.70 13.80
C PRO A 67 -1.56 -12.52 15.31
N GLY A 68 -1.88 -13.51 16.12
CA GLY A 68 -1.80 -13.52 17.56
C GLY A 68 -3.12 -13.85 18.23
N SER A 69 -3.05 -14.55 19.37
CA SER A 69 -4.20 -14.87 20.20
C SER A 69 -4.59 -13.71 21.12
N VAL A 70 -5.80 -13.78 21.64
CA VAL A 70 -6.29 -12.89 22.70
C VAL A 70 -6.38 -13.71 23.98
N GLU A 71 -5.56 -13.39 24.99
CA GLU A 71 -5.53 -14.08 26.26
C GLU A 71 -6.69 -13.66 27.19
N ALA A 72 -7.10 -12.38 27.12
CA ALA A 72 -8.18 -11.86 27.96
C ALA A 72 -9.53 -12.47 27.58
N LYS A 73 -10.31 -12.81 28.62
CA LYS A 73 -11.67 -13.37 28.46
C LYS A 73 -12.76 -12.30 28.32
N GLU A 74 -12.43 -11.05 28.65
CA GLU A 74 -13.39 -9.95 28.56
C GLU A 74 -13.81 -9.67 27.12
N ARG A 75 -15.11 -9.51 26.91
CA ARG A 75 -15.70 -9.12 25.65
C ARG A 75 -16.53 -7.86 25.85
N VAL A 76 -16.49 -7.00 24.87
CA VAL A 76 -17.17 -5.70 24.92
C VAL A 76 -18.30 -5.64 23.90
N SER A 77 -19.27 -4.77 24.21
CA SER A 77 -20.28 -4.32 23.26
C SER A 77 -20.06 -2.83 22.98
N ARG A 78 -20.15 -2.42 21.72
CA ARG A 78 -19.91 -1.04 21.30
C ARG A 78 -20.80 -0.67 20.13
N THR A 79 -21.34 0.54 20.19
CA THR A 79 -21.95 1.20 19.02
C THR A 79 -20.89 1.97 18.28
N VAL A 80 -20.73 1.69 16.99
CA VAL A 80 -19.71 2.30 16.12
C VAL A 80 -20.41 3.10 15.04
N THR A 81 -20.03 4.38 14.93
CA THR A 81 -20.42 5.26 13.82
C THR A 81 -19.38 5.16 12.71
N TYR A 82 -19.82 5.28 11.47
CA TYR A 82 -18.96 5.29 10.29
C TYR A 82 -19.50 6.28 9.26
N ASP A 83 -18.68 6.67 8.30
CA ASP A 83 -19.12 7.47 7.16
C ASP A 83 -19.36 6.56 5.96
N SER A 84 -20.62 6.37 5.58
CA SER A 84 -20.97 5.58 4.40
C SER A 84 -20.49 6.20 3.09
N ASN A 85 -20.10 7.46 3.09
CA ASN A 85 -19.67 8.22 1.91
C ASN A 85 -18.16 8.32 1.78
N LEU A 86 -17.41 7.84 2.78
CA LEU A 86 -15.96 7.88 2.75
C LEU A 86 -15.44 7.01 1.61
N VAL A 87 -14.71 7.63 0.70
CA VAL A 87 -13.95 6.97 -0.35
C VAL A 87 -12.47 7.11 -0.06
N HIS A 88 -11.70 6.11 -0.40
CA HIS A 88 -10.25 6.27 -0.36
C HIS A 88 -9.86 7.24 -1.47
N ARG A 89 -8.70 7.66 -1.59
CA ARG A 89 -8.14 8.80 -2.31
C ARG A 89 -8.63 9.04 -3.72
N TRP A 90 -9.49 8.80 -4.38
CA TRP A 90 -9.51 9.10 -5.81
C TRP A 90 -10.82 9.68 -6.26
N ASP A 91 -10.79 10.93 -6.24
CA ASP A 91 -11.73 11.67 -7.03
C ASP A 91 -11.31 11.63 -8.51
N THR A 92 -11.85 10.68 -9.25
CA THR A 92 -11.79 10.69 -10.72
C THR A 92 -12.65 11.81 -11.31
N THR A 93 -13.40 12.55 -10.48
CA THR A 93 -14.33 13.61 -10.91
C THR A 93 -13.60 14.87 -11.33
N ASN A 94 -12.36 15.08 -10.88
CA ASN A 94 -11.57 16.26 -11.24
C ASN A 94 -10.77 16.12 -12.54
N GLY A 95 -11.17 15.22 -13.44
CA GLY A 95 -10.54 15.08 -14.77
C GLY A 95 -9.10 14.54 -14.73
N GLY A 96 -8.63 14.11 -13.56
CA GLY A 96 -7.30 13.54 -13.41
C GLY A 96 -7.17 12.24 -14.19
N ALA A 97 -6.01 12.01 -14.80
CA ALA A 97 -5.67 10.73 -15.38
C ALA A 97 -5.82 9.64 -14.30
N PRO A 98 -6.34 8.46 -14.64
CA PRO A 98 -6.45 7.37 -13.69
C PRO A 98 -5.07 7.03 -13.15
N ASN A 99 -5.01 6.75 -11.85
CA ASN A 99 -3.79 6.24 -11.26
C ASN A 99 -3.41 4.90 -11.86
N LEU A 100 -2.14 4.52 -11.73
CA LEU A 100 -1.68 3.20 -12.12
C LEU A 100 -2.40 2.10 -11.34
N TYR A 101 -2.75 2.38 -10.09
CA TYR A 101 -3.42 1.43 -9.21
C TYR A 101 -4.82 1.90 -8.87
N THR A 102 -5.80 1.01 -8.99
CA THR A 102 -7.18 1.28 -8.57
C THR A 102 -7.24 1.38 -7.05
N SER A 103 -7.81 2.45 -6.54
CA SER A 103 -8.05 2.58 -5.11
C SER A 103 -9.28 1.79 -4.70
N PRO A 104 -9.17 0.88 -3.73
CA PRO A 104 -10.34 0.28 -3.10
C PRO A 104 -11.09 1.28 -2.23
N ASP A 105 -12.27 0.89 -1.77
CA ASP A 105 -13.02 1.67 -0.80
C ASP A 105 -12.28 1.76 0.54
N ALA A 106 -12.40 2.90 1.20
CA ALA A 106 -11.74 3.14 2.48
C ALA A 106 -12.23 2.18 3.57
N TRP A 107 -11.30 1.73 4.40
CA TRP A 107 -11.61 0.98 5.62
C TRP A 107 -11.68 1.95 6.79
N GLN A 108 -12.66 1.77 7.65
CA GLN A 108 -12.88 2.59 8.83
C GLN A 108 -12.71 1.75 10.09
N GLU A 109 -11.93 2.25 11.04
CA GLU A 109 -11.61 1.57 12.27
C GLU A 109 -12.83 1.50 13.19
N THR A 110 -13.04 0.33 13.79
CA THR A 110 -14.03 0.15 14.86
C THR A 110 -13.44 0.29 16.27
N GLY A 111 -12.11 0.18 16.40
CA GLY A 111 -11.43 0.03 17.67
C GLY A 111 -11.73 -1.32 18.34
N LEU A 112 -12.12 -2.31 17.55
CA LEU A 112 -12.48 -3.66 17.99
C LEU A 112 -11.65 -4.72 17.24
N TYR A 113 -11.52 -5.87 17.88
CA TYR A 113 -10.84 -7.06 17.38
C TYR A 113 -11.73 -8.29 17.55
N ALA A 114 -11.77 -9.16 16.57
CA ALA A 114 -12.41 -10.48 16.68
C ALA A 114 -11.35 -11.46 17.21
N ALA A 115 -11.61 -12.11 18.34
CA ALA A 115 -10.76 -13.18 18.82
C ALA A 115 -10.77 -14.37 17.84
N PRO A 116 -9.66 -15.11 17.64
CA PRO A 116 -9.60 -16.22 16.72
C PRO A 116 -10.73 -17.25 16.97
N GLY A 117 -11.49 -17.57 15.92
CA GLY A 117 -12.57 -18.55 15.96
C GLY A 117 -13.84 -18.11 16.67
N GLU A 118 -13.86 -16.97 17.36
CA GLU A 118 -15.05 -16.50 18.08
C GLU A 118 -15.99 -15.71 17.16
N VAL A 119 -17.29 -15.85 17.46
CA VAL A 119 -18.34 -15.13 16.73
C VAL A 119 -18.56 -13.77 17.35
N VAL A 120 -18.36 -12.72 16.57
CA VAL A 120 -18.79 -11.35 16.87
C VAL A 120 -20.17 -11.14 16.24
N ILE A 121 -21.10 -10.55 17.00
CA ILE A 121 -22.43 -10.21 16.52
C ILE A 121 -22.45 -8.74 16.09
N VAL A 122 -22.94 -8.47 14.89
CA VAL A 122 -23.17 -7.11 14.38
C VAL A 122 -24.66 -6.91 14.14
N LYS A 123 -25.29 -6.07 14.94
CA LYS A 123 -26.71 -5.68 14.77
C LYS A 123 -26.80 -4.44 13.92
N VAL A 124 -27.60 -4.53 12.87
CA VAL A 124 -27.80 -3.51 11.84
C VAL A 124 -29.27 -3.11 11.83
N ALA A 125 -29.57 -1.89 12.24
CA ALA A 125 -30.94 -1.37 12.25
C ALA A 125 -31.42 -1.03 10.84
N SER A 126 -30.53 -0.45 10.03
CA SER A 126 -30.79 -0.09 8.62
C SER A 126 -29.49 0.01 7.86
N LEU A 127 -29.55 -0.08 6.52
CA LEU A 127 -28.44 0.12 5.61
C LEU A 127 -28.81 1.17 4.56
N PRO A 128 -27.85 1.95 4.05
CA PRO A 128 -28.07 2.87 2.92
C PRO A 128 -28.47 2.07 1.66
N GLU A 129 -29.53 2.52 0.97
CA GLU A 129 -30.09 1.79 -0.19
C GLU A 129 -29.09 1.55 -1.32
N ASN A 130 -28.23 2.53 -1.59
CA ASN A 130 -27.27 2.49 -2.69
C ASN A 130 -25.85 2.06 -2.27
N ARG A 131 -25.71 1.48 -1.07
CA ARG A 131 -24.43 1.02 -0.53
C ARG A 131 -24.45 -0.47 -0.25
N VAL A 132 -23.27 -1.07 -0.37
CA VAL A 132 -22.94 -2.36 0.23
C VAL A 132 -22.03 -2.06 1.41
N VAL A 133 -22.47 -2.36 2.62
CA VAL A 133 -21.68 -2.20 3.83
C VAL A 133 -21.13 -3.56 4.24
N LYS A 134 -19.84 -3.60 4.52
CA LYS A 134 -19.11 -4.83 4.81
C LYS A 134 -18.33 -4.71 6.11
N ILE A 135 -18.13 -5.84 6.78
CA ILE A 135 -17.11 -5.95 7.83
C ILE A 135 -15.94 -6.74 7.28
N ILE A 136 -14.75 -6.17 7.42
CA ILE A 136 -13.48 -6.83 7.16
C ILE A 136 -12.90 -7.27 8.50
N VAL A 137 -12.48 -8.53 8.59
CA VAL A 137 -11.83 -9.12 9.76
C VAL A 137 -10.39 -9.44 9.39
N GLY A 138 -9.44 -8.70 9.95
CA GLY A 138 -8.01 -8.80 9.69
C GLY A 138 -7.52 -7.82 8.62
N CYS A 139 -6.42 -7.14 8.91
CA CYS A 139 -5.78 -6.16 8.01
C CYS A 139 -4.77 -6.79 7.03
N HIS A 140 -4.33 -8.02 7.27
CA HIS A 140 -3.33 -8.74 6.48
C HIS A 140 -3.97 -9.29 5.20
N ARG A 141 -4.01 -8.45 4.18
CA ARG A 141 -4.80 -8.70 2.97
C ARG A 141 -4.12 -9.64 1.97
N ASP A 142 -2.82 -9.77 2.04
CA ASP A 142 -2.07 -10.56 1.08
C ASP A 142 -2.44 -12.03 1.08
N SER A 143 -2.71 -12.56 -0.11
CA SER A 143 -2.82 -13.99 -0.34
C SER A 143 -1.45 -14.56 -0.74
N LEU A 144 -0.98 -15.54 0.02
CA LEU A 144 0.31 -16.19 -0.25
C LEU A 144 0.16 -17.44 -1.14
N LEU A 145 -1.02 -17.73 -1.65
CA LEU A 145 -1.29 -18.95 -2.44
C LEU A 145 -0.37 -19.11 -3.66
N LYS A 146 0.14 -18.01 -4.21
CA LYS A 146 1.07 -18.05 -5.35
C LYS A 146 2.54 -18.30 -4.97
N LEU A 147 2.88 -18.26 -3.67
CA LEU A 147 4.24 -18.45 -3.19
C LEU A 147 4.49 -19.91 -2.86
N ASP A 148 5.66 -20.42 -3.16
CA ASP A 148 6.03 -21.84 -2.91
C ASP A 148 6.10 -22.18 -1.42
N LYS A 149 6.42 -21.21 -0.57
CA LYS A 149 6.57 -21.39 0.88
C LYS A 149 5.76 -20.34 1.65
N TRP A 150 5.14 -20.76 2.74
CA TRP A 150 4.33 -19.93 3.61
C TRP A 150 4.91 -19.89 5.03
N ASN A 151 5.20 -18.68 5.52
CA ASN A 151 5.62 -18.41 6.90
C ASN A 151 4.44 -18.12 7.82
N ARG A 152 3.25 -17.95 7.27
CA ARG A 152 1.95 -17.89 7.92
C ARG A 152 0.90 -18.55 7.04
N PHE A 153 -0.27 -18.81 7.59
CA PHE A 153 -1.39 -19.34 6.77
C PHE A 153 -1.66 -18.40 5.57
N PRO A 154 -1.89 -18.95 4.37
CA PRO A 154 -1.82 -18.14 3.14
C PRO A 154 -2.92 -17.09 3.00
N VAL A 155 -4.08 -17.28 3.65
CA VAL A 155 -5.21 -16.33 3.66
C VAL A 155 -5.74 -16.23 5.07
N ILE A 156 -5.61 -15.08 5.72
CA ILE A 156 -5.97 -14.88 7.13
C ILE A 156 -6.95 -13.73 7.37
N ASN A 157 -7.51 -13.16 6.32
CA ASN A 157 -8.56 -12.15 6.43
C ASN A 157 -9.87 -12.65 5.84
N ARG A 158 -10.98 -12.10 6.31
CA ARG A 158 -12.33 -12.39 5.79
C ARG A 158 -13.14 -11.11 5.63
N THR A 159 -14.12 -11.16 4.73
CA THR A 159 -15.04 -10.05 4.51
C THR A 159 -16.47 -10.57 4.53
N PHE A 160 -17.38 -9.83 5.18
CA PHE A 160 -18.78 -10.17 5.34
C PHE A 160 -19.66 -9.02 4.87
N ASP A 161 -20.56 -9.28 3.94
CA ASP A 161 -21.60 -8.34 3.54
C ASP A 161 -22.66 -8.27 4.63
N LEU A 162 -22.99 -7.06 5.11
CA LEU A 162 -24.00 -6.88 6.14
C LEU A 162 -25.42 -6.86 5.57
N LYS A 163 -26.35 -7.41 6.34
CA LYS A 163 -27.80 -7.35 6.12
C LYS A 163 -28.47 -6.68 7.31
N VAL A 164 -29.64 -6.10 7.12
CA VAL A 164 -30.46 -5.61 8.23
C VAL A 164 -30.79 -6.76 9.18
N GLY A 165 -30.69 -6.51 10.47
CA GLY A 165 -30.85 -7.51 11.51
C GLY A 165 -29.52 -7.94 12.13
N GLU A 166 -29.45 -9.16 12.63
CA GLU A 166 -28.29 -9.75 13.27
C GLU A 166 -27.39 -10.43 12.23
N ASN A 167 -26.09 -10.07 12.24
CA ASN A 167 -25.06 -10.66 11.40
C ASN A 167 -24.01 -11.33 12.30
N LYS A 168 -23.69 -12.58 12.03
CA LYS A 168 -22.60 -13.33 12.67
C LYS A 168 -21.35 -13.21 11.82
N ILE A 169 -20.26 -12.76 12.41
CA ILE A 169 -18.96 -12.69 11.76
C ILE A 169 -17.92 -13.43 12.59
N ALA A 170 -17.04 -14.17 11.95
CA ALA A 170 -15.95 -14.87 12.62
C ALA A 170 -14.81 -15.15 11.63
N ASN A 171 -13.59 -15.22 12.17
CA ASN A 171 -12.42 -15.63 11.42
C ASN A 171 -11.58 -16.57 12.29
N ALA A 172 -11.18 -17.71 11.76
CA ALA A 172 -10.35 -18.68 12.48
C ALA A 172 -9.01 -18.10 12.98
N PHE A 173 -8.54 -17.04 12.33
CA PHE A 173 -7.31 -16.31 12.68
C PHE A 173 -7.59 -15.04 13.53
N GLY A 174 -8.87 -14.72 13.76
CA GLY A 174 -9.21 -13.44 14.38
C GLY A 174 -8.86 -12.25 13.48
N GLY A 175 -8.76 -11.06 14.08
CA GLY A 175 -8.31 -9.86 13.37
C GLY A 175 -9.03 -8.59 13.79
N GLN A 176 -8.44 -7.47 13.44
CA GLN A 176 -9.03 -6.14 13.57
C GLN A 176 -10.32 -6.04 12.76
N LEU A 177 -11.30 -5.32 13.28
CA LEU A 177 -12.59 -5.14 12.61
C LEU A 177 -12.65 -3.77 11.93
N PHE A 178 -12.95 -3.79 10.64
CA PHE A 178 -13.11 -2.58 9.84
C PHE A 178 -14.50 -2.56 9.20
N ILE A 179 -15.04 -1.33 9.03
CA ILE A 179 -16.23 -1.09 8.22
C ILE A 179 -15.78 -0.58 6.86
N GLN A 180 -16.28 -1.18 5.80
CA GLN A 180 -16.13 -0.71 4.42
C GLN A 180 -17.51 -0.43 3.83
N SER A 181 -17.64 0.69 3.12
CA SER A 181 -18.89 1.06 2.45
C SER A 181 -18.60 1.32 0.97
N SER A 182 -19.19 0.51 0.10
CA SER A 182 -19.01 0.59 -1.36
C SER A 182 -20.31 1.02 -2.03
N HIS A 183 -20.22 1.72 -3.13
CA HIS A 183 -21.38 2.06 -3.95
C HIS A 183 -21.84 0.85 -4.79
N LYS A 184 -23.14 0.55 -4.85
CA LYS A 184 -23.68 -0.58 -5.62
C LYS A 184 -23.43 -0.46 -7.12
N ASP A 185 -23.52 0.76 -7.66
CA ASP A 185 -23.39 1.04 -9.09
C ASP A 185 -21.97 1.46 -9.49
N GLY A 186 -20.98 1.19 -8.65
CA GLY A 186 -19.60 1.61 -8.89
C GLY A 186 -19.37 3.09 -8.57
N ARG A 187 -18.29 3.67 -9.12
CA ARG A 187 -17.75 4.99 -8.77
C ARG A 187 -18.48 6.16 -9.44
N LYS A 188 -19.75 6.35 -9.23
CA LYS A 188 -20.45 7.56 -9.72
C LYS A 188 -20.40 8.69 -8.70
N PRO A 189 -20.41 9.98 -9.12
CA PRO A 189 -20.61 11.11 -8.22
C PRO A 189 -21.89 10.88 -7.41
N MET A 190 -21.82 11.02 -6.10
CA MET A 190 -22.80 10.38 -5.24
C MET A 190 -23.63 11.40 -4.48
N LYS A 191 -24.94 11.13 -4.43
CA LYS A 191 -25.80 11.69 -3.39
C LYS A 191 -25.34 11.14 -2.04
N ALA A 192 -25.17 12.01 -1.07
CA ALA A 192 -24.81 11.61 0.30
C ALA A 192 -25.82 10.59 0.83
N SER A 193 -25.30 9.53 1.42
CA SER A 193 -26.09 8.45 2.01
C SER A 193 -26.04 8.54 3.53
N PRO A 194 -27.11 8.17 4.24
CA PRO A 194 -27.08 8.10 5.70
C PRO A 194 -26.05 7.08 6.17
N SER A 195 -25.53 7.29 7.36
CA SER A 195 -24.52 6.41 7.99
C SER A 195 -25.06 5.87 9.32
N PRO A 196 -26.04 4.95 9.30
CA PRO A 196 -26.62 4.41 10.52
C PRO A 196 -25.57 3.64 11.32
N PRO A 197 -25.53 3.82 12.67
CA PRO A 197 -24.52 3.16 13.49
C PRO A 197 -24.71 1.63 13.51
N LEU A 198 -23.61 0.93 13.69
CA LEU A 198 -23.58 -0.53 13.85
C LEU A 198 -23.32 -0.89 15.32
N GLN A 199 -24.04 -1.87 15.83
CA GLN A 199 -23.86 -2.36 17.20
C GLN A 199 -23.11 -3.68 17.19
N PHE A 200 -21.92 -3.67 17.79
CA PHE A 200 -21.08 -4.86 17.95
C PHE A 200 -21.24 -5.44 19.34
N SER A 201 -21.24 -6.76 19.45
CA SER A 201 -21.14 -7.48 20.72
C SER A 201 -20.24 -8.70 20.59
N ASN A 202 -19.71 -9.15 21.72
CA ASN A 202 -18.72 -10.24 21.80
C ASN A 202 -17.42 -9.94 21.04
N ALA A 203 -17.01 -8.67 20.99
CA ALA A 203 -15.73 -8.25 20.41
C ALA A 203 -14.71 -7.99 21.52
N VAL A 204 -13.45 -7.88 21.15
CA VAL A 204 -12.33 -7.51 22.03
C VAL A 204 -12.01 -6.03 21.82
N ALA A 205 -11.80 -5.29 22.90
CA ALA A 205 -11.35 -3.91 22.81
C ALA A 205 -9.89 -3.85 22.28
N MET A 206 -9.64 -2.95 21.35
CA MET A 206 -8.37 -2.87 20.65
C MET A 206 -7.65 -1.55 20.98
N PRO A 207 -6.33 -1.59 21.26
CA PRO A 207 -5.51 -0.39 21.41
C PRO A 207 -5.60 0.49 20.16
N THR A 208 -6.03 1.73 20.35
CA THR A 208 -6.18 2.70 19.27
C THR A 208 -5.78 4.08 19.78
N TYR A 209 -5.03 4.82 18.98
CA TYR A 209 -4.74 6.23 19.19
C TYR A 209 -5.20 7.04 17.97
N VAL A 210 -5.93 8.11 18.20
CA VAL A 210 -6.41 9.01 17.14
C VAL A 210 -5.82 10.39 17.34
N LEU A 211 -4.98 10.82 16.41
CA LEU A 211 -4.34 12.14 16.46
C LEU A 211 -5.39 13.27 16.53
N GLY A 212 -5.22 14.18 17.48
CA GLY A 212 -6.15 15.28 17.71
C GLY A 212 -7.40 14.94 18.52
N LYS A 213 -7.60 13.65 18.89
CA LYS A 213 -8.67 13.21 19.79
C LYS A 213 -8.14 12.65 21.09
N ASP A 214 -7.11 11.81 21.00
CA ASP A 214 -6.49 11.16 22.15
C ASP A 214 -5.35 11.99 22.72
N THR A 215 -5.12 11.84 24.01
CA THR A 215 -4.01 12.45 24.76
C THR A 215 -3.00 11.35 25.16
N PRO A 216 -1.79 11.70 25.63
CA PRO A 216 -0.87 10.72 26.20
C PRO A 216 -1.51 9.90 27.31
N GLU A 217 -2.35 10.49 28.16
CA GLU A 217 -3.01 9.81 29.28
C GLU A 217 -4.06 8.79 28.78
N THR A 218 -4.87 9.15 27.77
CA THR A 218 -5.82 8.20 27.17
C THR A 218 -5.10 7.08 26.43
N TRP A 219 -3.99 7.39 25.78
CA TRP A 219 -3.13 6.41 25.13
C TRP A 219 -2.52 5.41 26.10
N MET A 220 -1.97 5.90 27.22
CA MET A 220 -1.36 5.02 28.22
C MET A 220 -2.35 3.99 28.80
N LYS A 221 -3.63 4.32 28.82
CA LYS A 221 -4.72 3.37 29.17
C LYS A 221 -5.07 2.48 27.98
N ALA A 222 -5.24 3.05 26.80
CA ALA A 222 -5.65 2.32 25.60
C ALA A 222 -4.63 1.25 25.19
N LYS A 223 -3.33 1.52 25.31
CA LYS A 223 -2.28 0.55 24.94
C LYS A 223 -2.22 -0.71 25.82
N GLN A 224 -2.96 -0.73 26.94
CA GLN A 224 -3.11 -1.91 27.81
C GLN A 224 -4.28 -2.80 27.40
N LEU A 225 -5.07 -2.41 26.40
CA LEU A 225 -6.17 -3.23 25.91
C LEU A 225 -5.66 -4.53 25.28
N PRO A 226 -6.45 -5.61 25.36
CA PRO A 226 -5.93 -6.98 25.19
C PRO A 226 -5.71 -7.44 23.74
N ALA A 227 -6.12 -6.69 22.75
CA ALA A 227 -5.89 -7.10 21.36
C ALA A 227 -4.40 -7.10 21.02
N PRO A 228 -3.91 -8.08 20.23
CA PRO A 228 -2.47 -8.21 19.92
C PRO A 228 -1.95 -7.16 18.93
N TRP A 229 -2.82 -6.37 18.36
CA TRP A 229 -2.52 -5.30 17.40
C TRP A 229 -3.01 -3.95 17.89
N VAL A 230 -2.35 -2.91 17.38
CA VAL A 230 -2.61 -1.50 17.67
C VAL A 230 -2.86 -0.77 16.36
N THR A 231 -3.74 0.24 16.41
CA THR A 231 -3.91 1.18 15.30
C THR A 231 -3.56 2.59 15.76
N LEU A 232 -2.58 3.21 15.11
CA LEU A 232 -2.21 4.61 15.30
C LEU A 232 -2.73 5.41 14.11
N ILE A 233 -3.66 6.33 14.35
CA ILE A 233 -4.44 7.02 13.31
C ILE A 233 -4.01 8.48 13.24
N GLY A 234 -3.25 8.83 12.20
CA GLY A 234 -2.95 10.20 11.80
C GLY A 234 -4.02 10.76 10.85
N LYS A 235 -3.80 11.98 10.38
CA LYS A 235 -4.67 12.63 9.39
C LYS A 235 -4.53 11.99 8.01
N TYR A 236 -3.30 11.62 7.63
CA TYR A 236 -2.96 11.15 6.30
C TYR A 236 -2.40 9.74 6.27
N VAL A 237 -2.04 9.18 7.43
CA VAL A 237 -1.50 7.83 7.55
C VAL A 237 -2.09 7.11 8.76
N ILE A 238 -2.31 5.80 8.60
CA ILE A 238 -2.67 4.89 9.68
C ILE A 238 -1.60 3.80 9.73
N LEU A 239 -1.03 3.60 10.92
CA LEU A 239 -0.06 2.55 11.16
C LEU A 239 -0.72 1.43 11.97
N HIS A 240 -0.65 0.20 11.44
CA HIS A 240 -0.99 -1.01 12.18
C HIS A 240 0.31 -1.63 12.67
N VAL A 241 0.41 -1.86 13.96
CA VAL A 241 1.60 -2.46 14.56
C VAL A 241 1.21 -3.46 15.65
N GLN A 242 2.08 -4.41 15.94
CA GLN A 242 1.88 -5.32 17.05
C GLN A 242 1.88 -4.56 18.38
N ALA A 243 1.02 -4.93 19.31
CA ALA A 243 0.95 -4.30 20.64
C ALA A 243 2.30 -4.37 21.39
N SER A 244 3.07 -5.43 21.16
CA SER A 244 4.42 -5.57 21.71
C SER A 244 5.41 -4.50 21.24
N ALA A 245 5.23 -3.96 20.05
CA ALA A 245 6.13 -2.96 19.46
C ALA A 245 5.96 -1.56 20.05
N VAL A 246 4.81 -1.26 20.64
CA VAL A 246 4.49 0.08 21.20
C VAL A 246 4.58 0.16 22.73
N LYS A 247 5.13 -0.85 23.39
CA LYS A 247 5.23 -0.87 24.86
C LYS A 247 5.90 0.40 25.41
N GLU A 248 6.99 0.83 24.78
CA GLU A 248 7.76 2.00 25.18
C GLU A 248 7.25 3.32 24.55
N LEU A 249 6.29 3.26 23.62
CA LEU A 249 5.73 4.45 23.02
C LEU A 249 4.77 5.14 23.99
N THR A 250 5.17 6.28 24.52
CA THR A 250 4.41 7.03 25.52
C THR A 250 3.50 8.08 24.90
N ASP A 251 3.87 8.65 23.75
CA ASP A 251 3.08 9.62 23.01
C ASP A 251 3.22 9.41 21.49
N PRO A 252 2.19 8.89 20.81
CA PRO A 252 2.19 8.74 19.37
C PRO A 252 2.06 10.05 18.58
N LYS A 253 1.73 11.18 19.23
CA LYS A 253 1.41 12.44 18.55
C LYS A 253 2.53 12.89 17.60
N ALA A 254 3.73 13.05 18.10
CA ALA A 254 4.85 13.57 17.32
C ALA A 254 5.21 12.63 16.16
N LEU A 255 5.08 11.31 16.35
CA LEU A 255 5.27 10.30 15.30
C LEU A 255 4.24 10.47 14.18
N LEU A 256 2.97 10.57 14.52
CA LEU A 256 1.90 10.71 13.53
C LEU A 256 1.94 12.06 12.82
N GLU A 257 2.26 13.15 13.52
CA GLU A 257 2.48 14.46 12.90
C GLU A 257 3.66 14.44 11.91
N TRP A 258 4.69 13.65 12.18
CA TRP A 258 5.81 13.49 11.25
C TRP A 258 5.37 12.73 9.98
N TRP A 259 4.64 11.62 10.14
CA TRP A 259 4.10 10.86 9.00
C TRP A 259 3.10 11.69 8.19
N ASP A 260 2.25 12.48 8.85
CA ASP A 260 1.30 13.37 8.17
C ASP A 260 2.02 14.44 7.34
N LYS A 261 3.17 14.95 7.82
CA LYS A 261 4.02 15.86 7.04
C LYS A 261 4.64 15.18 5.83
N ALA A 262 5.12 13.94 5.98
CA ALA A 262 5.67 13.17 4.86
C ALA A 262 4.60 12.96 3.76
N MET A 263 3.42 12.51 4.15
CA MET A 263 2.31 12.31 3.22
C MET A 263 1.81 13.61 2.59
N ALA A 264 1.77 14.70 3.36
CA ALA A 264 1.39 16.01 2.82
C ALA A 264 2.35 16.50 1.74
N LEU A 265 3.65 16.18 1.84
CA LEU A 265 4.63 16.49 0.81
C LEU A 265 4.40 15.66 -0.46
N GLU A 266 4.13 14.36 -0.33
CA GLU A 266 3.82 13.52 -1.49
C GLU A 266 2.54 14.01 -2.20
N ASP A 267 1.49 14.32 -1.45
CA ASP A 267 0.26 14.89 -1.99
C ASP A 267 0.50 16.23 -2.68
N ASP A 268 1.34 17.09 -2.06
CA ASP A 268 1.68 18.40 -2.58
C ASP A 268 2.40 18.32 -3.92
N LEU A 269 3.29 17.35 -4.10
CA LEU A 269 4.06 17.20 -5.35
C LEU A 269 3.16 17.10 -6.60
N ILE A 270 1.98 16.51 -6.47
CA ILE A 270 1.03 16.31 -7.57
C ILE A 270 -0.30 17.04 -7.40
N ALA A 271 -0.43 17.90 -6.37
CA ALA A 271 -1.69 18.55 -5.96
C ALA A 271 -2.82 17.55 -5.71
N LEU A 272 -2.52 16.45 -5.02
CA LEU A 272 -3.55 15.49 -4.63
C LEU A 272 -4.38 16.02 -3.47
N GLN A 273 -5.70 15.99 -3.62
CA GLN A 273 -6.63 16.16 -2.50
C GLN A 273 -6.93 14.79 -1.89
N ARG A 274 -6.31 14.50 -0.76
CA ARG A 274 -6.51 13.24 -0.03
C ARG A 274 -7.86 13.24 0.68
N LEU A 275 -8.62 12.16 0.49
CA LEU A 275 -9.95 11.99 1.09
C LEU A 275 -9.93 11.05 2.30
N ALA A 276 -9.01 10.09 2.34
CA ALA A 276 -8.81 9.19 3.45
C ALA A 276 -7.32 8.86 3.62
N PRO A 277 -6.87 8.51 4.84
CA PRO A 277 -5.47 8.21 5.10
C PRO A 277 -4.99 6.94 4.38
N GLU A 278 -3.70 6.89 4.05
CA GLU A 278 -3.01 5.67 3.67
C GLU A 278 -2.91 4.73 4.86
N ARG A 279 -2.77 3.45 4.58
CA ARG A 279 -2.73 2.41 5.60
C ARG A 279 -1.48 1.56 5.43
N VAL A 280 -0.68 1.49 6.47
CA VAL A 280 0.55 0.68 6.52
C VAL A 280 0.29 -0.55 7.38
N VAL A 281 0.52 -1.73 6.81
CA VAL A 281 0.29 -3.01 7.48
C VAL A 281 1.55 -3.88 7.38
N PRO A 282 2.32 -4.00 8.47
CA PRO A 282 3.36 -5.00 8.56
C PRO A 282 2.77 -6.40 8.65
N ASP A 283 3.35 -7.34 7.92
CA ASP A 283 2.92 -8.74 7.87
C ASP A 283 4.14 -9.66 8.06
N ARG A 284 3.92 -10.85 8.59
CA ARG A 284 4.96 -11.87 8.69
C ARG A 284 5.48 -12.31 7.33
N GLN A 285 4.63 -12.28 6.33
CA GLN A 285 4.97 -12.54 4.94
C GLN A 285 3.98 -11.83 4.04
N ILE A 286 4.51 -11.15 3.04
CA ILE A 286 3.74 -10.47 2.00
C ILE A 286 3.83 -11.22 0.67
N SER A 287 2.94 -10.89 -0.26
CA SER A 287 2.79 -11.58 -1.54
C SER A 287 3.90 -11.27 -2.54
N ALA A 288 4.61 -10.16 -2.39
CA ALA A 288 5.67 -9.73 -3.30
C ALA A 288 6.68 -8.81 -2.61
N GLY A 289 7.94 -8.90 -3.01
CA GLY A 289 8.99 -7.97 -2.58
C GLY A 289 9.28 -7.95 -1.08
N PHE A 290 9.95 -6.89 -0.65
CA PHE A 290 10.19 -6.56 0.75
C PHE A 290 9.10 -5.63 1.31
N MET A 291 8.55 -4.78 0.46
CA MET A 291 7.40 -3.92 0.62
C MET A 291 6.64 -3.90 -0.70
N HIS A 292 5.38 -3.53 -0.69
CA HIS A 292 4.65 -3.20 -1.90
C HIS A 292 3.52 -2.22 -1.63
N SER A 293 3.29 -1.38 -2.61
CA SER A 293 2.21 -0.40 -2.66
C SER A 293 0.82 -1.03 -2.68
N GLY A 294 -0.18 -0.20 -2.55
CA GLY A 294 -1.58 -0.55 -2.58
C GLY A 294 -2.35 -0.02 -1.36
N TYR A 295 -3.54 -0.57 -1.12
CA TYR A 295 -4.32 -0.28 0.07
C TYR A 295 -4.84 -1.58 0.67
N PRO A 296 -4.25 -1.94 1.80
CA PRO A 296 -3.14 -1.29 2.49
C PRO A 296 -1.81 -1.40 1.74
N PHE A 297 -0.86 -0.51 2.05
CA PHE A 297 0.56 -0.72 1.81
C PHE A 297 1.05 -1.83 2.73
N MET A 298 1.69 -2.85 2.15
CA MET A 298 2.13 -4.03 2.89
C MET A 298 3.66 -4.06 3.00
N CYS A 299 4.17 -4.46 4.16
CA CYS A 299 5.61 -4.63 4.38
C CYS A 299 5.89 -5.79 5.34
N TRP A 300 7.12 -6.29 5.36
CA TRP A 300 7.53 -7.27 6.36
C TRP A 300 7.56 -6.65 7.76
N ILE A 301 7.18 -7.42 8.79
CA ILE A 301 7.26 -6.94 10.18
C ILE A 301 8.67 -6.48 10.52
N GLU A 302 9.68 -7.30 10.21
CA GLU A 302 11.07 -6.98 10.51
C GLU A 302 11.84 -6.61 9.25
N PRO A 303 12.50 -5.43 9.23
CA PRO A 303 12.57 -4.40 10.27
C PRO A 303 11.47 -3.34 10.20
N SER A 304 10.56 -3.39 9.20
CA SER A 304 9.70 -2.28 8.80
C SER A 304 8.80 -1.77 9.91
N GLN A 305 8.23 -2.67 10.73
CA GLN A 305 7.39 -2.27 11.85
C GLN A 305 8.14 -1.36 12.83
N LYS A 306 9.37 -1.75 13.21
CA LYS A 306 10.21 -0.92 14.09
C LYS A 306 10.54 0.41 13.41
N ASP A 307 10.94 0.36 12.15
CA ASP A 307 11.32 1.55 11.39
C ASP A 307 10.15 2.53 11.21
N SER A 308 8.91 2.04 11.14
CA SER A 308 7.73 2.90 11.00
C SER A 308 7.36 3.69 12.26
N ILE A 309 7.84 3.27 13.44
CA ILE A 309 7.52 3.90 14.72
C ILE A 309 8.75 4.50 15.44
N ASP A 310 9.93 4.41 14.85
CA ASP A 310 11.17 5.00 15.38
C ASP A 310 11.31 6.46 14.91
N LEU A 311 10.64 7.37 15.60
CA LEU A 311 10.66 8.79 15.24
C LEU A 311 12.08 9.41 15.18
N PRO A 312 13.02 9.13 16.11
CA PRO A 312 14.40 9.59 15.99
C PRO A 312 15.08 9.15 14.70
N LYS A 313 14.94 7.87 14.33
CA LYS A 313 15.47 7.33 13.07
C LYS A 313 14.80 7.97 11.85
N LEU A 314 13.47 8.05 11.84
CA LEU A 314 12.70 8.68 10.77
C LEU A 314 13.13 10.13 10.53
N THR A 315 13.30 10.90 11.60
CA THR A 315 13.71 12.32 11.51
C THR A 315 15.13 12.48 10.99
N LYS A 316 16.06 11.60 11.37
CA LYS A 316 17.49 11.69 11.00
C LYS A 316 17.78 11.08 9.62
N GLU A 317 17.15 9.94 9.34
CA GLU A 317 17.51 9.10 8.20
C GLU A 317 16.41 9.07 7.13
N GLY A 318 15.16 9.29 7.52
CA GLY A 318 13.99 9.04 6.69
C GLY A 318 13.72 7.55 6.54
N ASN A 319 12.82 7.22 5.63
CA ASN A 319 12.60 5.85 5.20
C ASN A 319 12.25 5.81 3.71
N TRP A 320 13.28 5.68 2.88
CA TRP A 320 13.14 5.67 1.42
C TRP A 320 12.12 4.64 0.94
N GLY A 321 12.16 3.41 1.47
CA GLY A 321 11.26 2.34 1.05
C GLY A 321 9.79 2.69 1.26
N PHE A 322 9.44 3.27 2.42
CA PHE A 322 8.07 3.72 2.68
C PHE A 322 7.63 4.82 1.71
N PHE A 323 8.49 5.83 1.48
CA PHE A 323 8.17 6.92 0.54
C PHE A 323 8.08 6.42 -0.90
N HIS A 324 8.85 5.39 -1.26
CA HIS A 324 8.82 4.74 -2.55
C HIS A 324 7.47 4.04 -2.79
N GLU A 325 7.05 3.20 -1.84
CA GLU A 325 5.79 2.47 -1.97
C GLU A 325 4.56 3.39 -1.89
N LEU A 326 4.60 4.37 -1.00
CA LEU A 326 3.56 5.40 -0.94
C LEU A 326 3.60 6.26 -2.20
N GLY A 327 4.78 6.52 -2.76
CA GLY A 327 4.98 7.18 -4.05
C GLY A 327 4.33 6.42 -5.22
N HIS A 328 4.40 5.08 -5.25
CA HIS A 328 3.65 4.27 -6.23
C HIS A 328 2.15 4.56 -6.18
N ASN A 329 1.64 4.75 -4.97
CA ASN A 329 0.25 5.12 -4.76
C ASN A 329 -0.10 6.50 -5.36
N HIS A 330 0.85 7.36 -5.65
CA HIS A 330 0.66 8.68 -6.25
C HIS A 330 0.89 8.71 -7.76
N GLN A 331 1.47 7.66 -8.35
CA GLN A 331 1.77 7.61 -9.78
C GLN A 331 0.52 7.67 -10.65
N ARG A 332 0.66 8.31 -11.81
CA ARG A 332 -0.38 8.40 -12.83
C ARG A 332 0.17 7.92 -14.18
N SER A 333 -0.65 7.17 -14.93
CA SER A 333 -0.28 6.65 -16.25
C SER A 333 0.09 7.73 -17.27
N SER A 334 -0.36 8.97 -17.05
CA SER A 334 -0.07 10.10 -17.94
C SER A 334 1.38 10.58 -17.90
N TRP A 335 2.16 10.23 -16.86
CA TRP A 335 3.55 10.61 -16.70
C TRP A 335 4.45 9.51 -16.11
N THR A 336 3.90 8.32 -15.87
CA THR A 336 4.65 7.11 -15.56
C THR A 336 4.66 6.25 -16.82
N PHE A 337 5.71 6.37 -17.62
CA PHE A 337 5.81 5.68 -18.90
C PHE A 337 6.25 4.22 -18.71
N ASP A 338 6.06 3.38 -19.74
CA ASP A 338 6.49 1.98 -19.70
C ASP A 338 7.96 1.86 -19.31
N GLY A 339 8.24 1.02 -18.34
CA GLY A 339 9.56 0.81 -17.76
C GLY A 339 9.99 1.85 -16.73
N GLN A 340 9.08 2.79 -16.36
CA GLN A 340 9.38 3.84 -15.38
C GLN A 340 8.56 3.74 -14.08
N THR A 341 7.86 2.64 -13.86
CA THR A 341 7.11 2.42 -12.62
C THR A 341 8.04 2.56 -11.41
N GLU A 342 9.21 1.91 -11.44
CA GLU A 342 10.22 1.97 -10.38
C GLU A 342 11.09 3.25 -10.43
N VAL A 343 10.76 4.19 -11.30
CA VAL A 343 11.50 5.45 -11.45
C VAL A 343 10.72 6.61 -10.86
N THR A 344 9.49 6.81 -11.33
CA THR A 344 8.72 8.01 -10.97
C THR A 344 8.15 7.94 -9.54
N CYS A 345 7.99 6.76 -8.94
CA CYS A 345 7.72 6.62 -7.50
C CYS A 345 8.83 7.23 -6.65
N ASN A 346 10.08 7.12 -7.08
CA ASN A 346 11.24 7.68 -6.38
C ASN A 346 11.33 9.22 -6.43
N LEU A 347 10.54 9.90 -7.25
CA LEU A 347 10.41 11.36 -7.19
C LEU A 347 9.79 11.80 -5.84
N PHE A 348 8.84 11.02 -5.32
CA PHE A 348 8.23 11.25 -4.03
C PHE A 348 9.24 11.01 -2.91
N SER A 349 9.98 9.90 -2.98
CA SER A 349 11.07 9.62 -2.03
C SER A 349 12.09 10.76 -1.99
N LEU A 350 12.59 11.21 -3.14
CA LEU A 350 13.53 12.32 -3.23
C LEU A 350 12.97 13.60 -2.62
N TYR A 351 11.69 13.89 -2.89
CA TYR A 351 11.07 15.12 -2.41
C TYR A 351 10.92 15.13 -0.89
N VAL A 352 10.42 14.03 -0.31
CA VAL A 352 10.30 13.90 1.15
C VAL A 352 11.67 13.86 1.82
N MET A 353 12.64 13.15 1.26
CA MET A 353 14.02 13.09 1.79
C MET A 353 14.67 14.47 1.83
N GLU A 354 14.47 15.30 0.81
CA GLU A 354 14.99 16.66 0.78
C GLU A 354 14.20 17.59 1.73
N LYS A 355 12.86 17.62 1.62
CA LYS A 355 12.05 18.65 2.27
C LYS A 355 11.76 18.39 3.75
N LEU A 356 11.68 17.12 4.17
CA LEU A 356 11.36 16.74 5.55
C LEU A 356 12.58 16.24 6.30
N VAL A 357 13.40 15.39 5.67
CA VAL A 357 14.55 14.75 6.32
C VAL A 357 15.82 15.61 6.21
N GLY A 358 15.83 16.59 5.28
CA GLY A 358 16.96 17.50 5.09
C GLY A 358 18.15 16.88 4.38
N LYS A 359 17.95 15.81 3.58
CA LYS A 359 19.01 15.24 2.75
C LYS A 359 19.35 16.18 1.59
N PRO A 360 20.62 16.22 1.15
CA PRO A 360 20.98 17.00 -0.02
C PRO A 360 20.21 16.56 -1.25
N GLN A 361 19.97 17.49 -2.17
CA GLN A 361 19.21 17.27 -3.39
C GLN A 361 19.74 16.10 -4.22
N GLY A 362 18.85 15.15 -4.53
CA GLY A 362 19.19 13.94 -5.25
C GLY A 362 19.89 12.87 -4.42
N LYS A 363 19.92 13.01 -3.10
CA LYS A 363 20.51 12.07 -2.15
C LYS A 363 19.41 11.41 -1.28
N GLY A 364 19.81 10.46 -0.43
CA GLY A 364 18.91 9.82 0.53
C GLY A 364 18.69 8.32 0.31
N HIS A 365 19.26 7.76 -0.76
CA HIS A 365 19.36 6.32 -0.98
C HIS A 365 20.81 5.93 -1.28
N PRO A 366 21.33 4.79 -0.80
CA PRO A 366 22.71 4.36 -1.07
C PRO A 366 23.08 4.35 -2.56
N ALA A 367 22.17 3.95 -3.45
CA ALA A 367 22.39 3.98 -4.89
C ALA A 367 22.59 5.41 -5.41
N MET A 368 22.01 6.43 -4.76
CA MET A 368 22.14 7.85 -5.16
C MET A 368 23.41 8.51 -4.63
N GLU A 369 24.16 7.86 -3.77
CA GLU A 369 25.46 8.39 -3.32
C GLU A 369 26.50 8.45 -4.44
N LYS A 370 26.35 7.59 -5.46
CA LYS A 370 27.16 7.56 -6.68
C LYS A 370 26.48 8.28 -7.86
N LEU A 371 25.65 9.26 -7.57
CA LEU A 371 24.83 9.93 -8.57
C LEU A 371 25.65 10.51 -9.73
N ASP A 372 26.80 11.12 -9.45
CA ASP A 372 27.64 11.73 -10.50
C ASP A 372 28.28 10.67 -11.39
N GLU A 373 28.65 9.50 -10.86
CA GLU A 373 29.08 8.33 -11.66
C GLU A 373 27.93 7.80 -12.52
N MET A 374 26.73 7.74 -11.96
CA MET A 374 25.52 7.29 -12.69
C MET A 374 25.17 8.27 -13.81
N LEU A 375 25.26 9.57 -13.55
CA LEU A 375 25.05 10.61 -14.56
C LEU A 375 26.09 10.50 -15.69
N ALA A 376 27.36 10.35 -15.35
CA ALA A 376 28.41 10.16 -16.33
C ALA A 376 28.15 8.94 -17.23
N LYS A 377 27.74 7.80 -16.65
CA LYS A 377 27.33 6.58 -17.37
C LYS A 377 26.10 6.80 -18.23
N ARG A 378 25.10 7.50 -17.72
CA ARG A 378 23.84 7.79 -18.42
C ARG A 378 24.06 8.59 -19.70
N PHE A 379 25.05 9.47 -19.71
CA PHE A 379 25.38 10.30 -20.85
C PHE A 379 26.43 9.68 -21.81
N ALA A 380 27.13 8.62 -21.38
CA ALA A 380 28.01 7.84 -22.25
C ALA A 380 27.16 6.78 -22.95
N ALA A 381 26.71 7.07 -24.15
CA ALA A 381 26.20 6.24 -25.26
C ALA A 381 25.43 4.90 -24.99
N GLU A 382 25.41 4.35 -23.79
CA GLU A 382 24.62 3.17 -23.46
C GLU A 382 23.32 3.54 -22.77
N PRO A 383 22.15 3.11 -23.29
CA PRO A 383 20.88 3.36 -22.60
C PRO A 383 20.88 2.55 -21.31
N ASN A 384 21.17 3.20 -20.22
CA ASN A 384 21.23 2.56 -18.95
C ASN A 384 19.82 2.22 -18.46
N LYS A 385 19.67 1.05 -17.87
CA LYS A 385 18.42 0.32 -17.79
C LYS A 385 17.88 0.26 -16.35
N GLY A 386 18.66 0.69 -15.38
CA GLY A 386 18.27 0.67 -13.98
C GLY A 386 17.34 1.83 -13.58
N PRO A 387 16.49 1.65 -12.56
CA PRO A 387 15.55 2.69 -12.12
C PRO A 387 16.27 3.95 -11.59
N PHE A 388 17.38 3.80 -10.88
CA PHE A 388 18.12 4.94 -10.34
C PHE A 388 18.86 5.74 -11.41
N GLU A 389 19.41 5.09 -12.43
CA GLU A 389 19.99 5.77 -13.57
C GLU A 389 18.94 6.55 -14.36
N GLN A 390 17.75 6.00 -14.52
CA GLN A 390 16.63 6.73 -15.13
C GLN A 390 16.16 7.89 -14.25
N LEU A 391 16.14 7.71 -12.92
CA LEU A 391 15.81 8.75 -11.95
C LEU A 391 16.79 9.93 -12.04
N ALA A 392 18.06 9.67 -12.37
CA ALA A 392 19.07 10.70 -12.55
C ALA A 392 18.68 11.74 -13.62
N THR A 393 17.87 11.37 -14.63
CA THR A 393 17.27 12.32 -15.58
C THR A 393 16.53 13.45 -14.88
N PHE A 394 15.69 13.11 -13.92
CA PHE A 394 14.91 14.09 -13.17
C PHE A 394 15.79 14.87 -12.16
N VAL A 395 16.77 14.22 -11.57
CA VAL A 395 17.70 14.88 -10.64
C VAL A 395 18.51 16.00 -11.31
N VAL A 396 18.95 15.82 -12.56
CA VAL A 396 19.60 16.89 -13.35
C VAL A 396 18.68 18.08 -13.51
N LEU A 397 17.42 17.85 -13.85
CA LEU A 397 16.41 18.90 -14.01
C LEU A 397 16.15 19.63 -12.68
N ILE A 398 16.02 18.86 -11.59
CA ILE A 398 15.80 19.41 -10.25
C ILE A 398 17.01 20.22 -9.77
N ARG A 399 18.25 19.77 -10.04
CA ARG A 399 19.47 20.50 -9.71
C ARG A 399 19.57 21.84 -10.46
N ALA A 400 19.15 21.87 -11.72
CA ALA A 400 19.21 23.03 -12.56
C ALA A 400 18.13 24.07 -12.26
N HIS A 401 16.89 23.64 -12.03
CA HIS A 401 15.73 24.52 -11.97
C HIS A 401 14.99 24.46 -10.62
N GLY A 402 15.45 23.66 -9.66
CA GLY A 402 14.70 23.36 -8.44
C GLY A 402 13.49 22.46 -8.69
N TRP A 403 12.70 22.26 -7.65
CA TRP A 403 11.50 21.39 -7.71
C TRP A 403 10.31 22.03 -8.43
N GLU A 404 10.23 23.36 -8.46
CA GLU A 404 9.00 24.04 -8.86
C GLU A 404 8.54 23.71 -10.29
N PRO A 405 9.42 23.69 -11.33
CA PRO A 405 8.99 23.30 -12.67
C PRO A 405 8.44 21.86 -12.73
N LEU A 406 9.06 20.93 -12.00
CA LEU A 406 8.57 19.54 -11.92
C LEU A 406 7.21 19.48 -11.22
N ARG A 407 7.04 20.18 -10.10
CA ARG A 407 5.75 20.28 -9.39
C ARG A 407 4.66 20.86 -10.29
N GLN A 408 4.92 21.96 -10.97
CA GLN A 408 3.96 22.54 -11.92
C GLN A 408 3.59 21.56 -13.03
N THR A 409 4.57 20.84 -13.56
CA THR A 409 4.35 19.81 -14.57
C THR A 409 3.42 18.72 -14.06
N LEU A 410 3.75 18.08 -12.95
CA LEU A 410 2.97 16.97 -12.38
C LEU A 410 1.56 17.42 -11.99
N ARG A 411 1.43 18.59 -11.37
CA ARG A 411 0.14 19.19 -10.97
C ARG A 411 -0.75 19.55 -12.15
N SER A 412 -0.16 19.95 -13.28
CA SER A 412 -0.91 20.29 -14.48
C SER A 412 -1.81 19.17 -15.00
N TYR A 413 -1.44 17.91 -14.71
CA TYR A 413 -2.26 16.76 -15.09
C TYR A 413 -3.54 16.60 -14.25
N ALA A 414 -3.65 17.26 -13.10
CA ALA A 414 -4.88 17.25 -12.32
C ALA A 414 -5.99 18.11 -12.96
N THR A 415 -5.61 19.23 -13.59
CA THR A 415 -6.55 20.17 -14.21
C THR A 415 -6.65 20.02 -15.73
N ASN A 416 -5.57 19.54 -16.37
CA ASN A 416 -5.49 19.31 -17.80
C ASN A 416 -4.90 17.92 -18.05
N PRO A 417 -5.69 16.84 -17.93
CA PRO A 417 -5.21 15.48 -18.08
C PRO A 417 -4.71 15.21 -19.50
N ALA A 418 -3.81 14.24 -19.65
CA ALA A 418 -3.44 13.73 -20.96
C ALA A 418 -4.63 13.06 -21.64
N GLN A 419 -4.62 13.05 -22.95
CA GLN A 419 -5.65 12.36 -23.73
C GLN A 419 -5.69 10.88 -23.33
N LYS A 420 -6.88 10.37 -23.08
CA LYS A 420 -7.07 8.96 -22.75
C LYS A 420 -6.65 8.07 -23.95
N GLY A 421 -5.77 7.10 -23.66
CA GLY A 421 -5.24 6.20 -24.69
C GLY A 421 -4.15 6.81 -25.57
N ALA A 422 -3.58 7.97 -25.17
CA ALA A 422 -2.42 8.54 -25.86
C ALA A 422 -1.24 7.56 -25.87
N ALA A 423 -0.52 7.51 -27.00
CA ALA A 423 0.67 6.70 -27.12
C ALA A 423 1.80 7.19 -26.20
N LYS A 424 2.73 6.31 -25.84
CA LYS A 424 3.87 6.63 -24.97
C LYS A 424 4.64 7.86 -25.46
N GLU A 425 4.90 7.95 -26.73
CA GLU A 425 5.65 9.05 -27.36
C GLU A 425 4.91 10.39 -27.20
N GLN A 426 3.59 10.38 -27.33
CA GLN A 426 2.76 11.57 -27.11
C GLN A 426 2.78 12.00 -25.63
N LEU A 427 2.73 11.04 -24.71
CA LEU A 427 2.82 11.32 -23.27
C LEU A 427 4.20 11.89 -22.91
N GLN A 428 5.27 11.34 -23.47
CA GLN A 428 6.64 11.84 -23.27
C GLN A 428 6.80 13.26 -23.84
N SER A 429 6.27 13.51 -25.03
CA SER A 429 6.28 14.84 -25.66
C SER A 429 5.52 15.86 -24.83
N LEU A 430 4.35 15.50 -24.34
CA LEU A 430 3.53 16.36 -23.49
C LEU A 430 4.23 16.68 -22.15
N PHE A 431 4.92 15.70 -21.57
CA PHE A 431 5.70 15.92 -20.35
C PHE A 431 6.85 16.91 -20.60
N ALA A 432 7.64 16.70 -21.66
CA ALA A 432 8.74 17.57 -22.03
C ALA A 432 8.26 19.00 -22.31
N GLU A 433 7.15 19.16 -23.03
CA GLU A 433 6.53 20.45 -23.31
C GLU A 433 6.12 21.19 -22.04
N ARG A 434 5.39 20.50 -21.15
CA ARG A 434 4.92 21.09 -19.88
C ARG A 434 6.08 21.47 -18.98
N TYR A 435 7.08 20.60 -18.88
CA TYR A 435 8.26 20.87 -18.09
C TYR A 435 9.05 22.06 -18.65
N GLY A 436 9.30 22.08 -19.95
CA GLY A 436 10.03 23.15 -20.60
C GLY A 436 9.35 24.52 -20.43
N LYS A 437 8.00 24.57 -20.57
CA LYS A 437 7.22 25.78 -20.29
C LYS A 437 7.32 26.23 -18.84
N ALA A 438 7.23 25.30 -17.89
CA ALA A 438 7.35 25.59 -16.47
C ALA A 438 8.78 26.06 -16.10
N ALA A 439 9.80 25.44 -16.67
CA ALA A 439 11.22 25.81 -16.47
C ALA A 439 11.66 27.02 -17.26
N LYS A 440 10.87 27.50 -18.25
CA LYS A 440 11.24 28.52 -19.23
C LYS A 440 12.53 28.14 -19.96
N ALA A 441 12.65 26.87 -20.35
CA ALA A 441 13.83 26.32 -21.01
C ALA A 441 13.42 25.35 -22.12
N ASP A 442 14.15 25.35 -23.25
CA ASP A 442 13.98 24.31 -24.25
C ASP A 442 14.75 23.04 -23.81
N VAL A 443 14.01 22.08 -23.29
CA VAL A 443 14.52 20.81 -22.79
C VAL A 443 14.42 19.67 -23.82
N SER A 444 14.08 19.98 -25.06
CA SER A 444 13.80 18.98 -26.09
C SER A 444 14.99 18.06 -26.33
N GLU A 445 16.16 18.66 -26.61
CA GLU A 445 17.37 17.90 -26.86
C GLU A 445 17.82 17.09 -25.66
N TYR A 446 17.65 17.65 -24.45
CA TYR A 446 17.96 16.94 -23.21
C TYR A 446 17.10 15.68 -23.04
N PHE A 447 15.79 15.79 -23.21
CA PHE A 447 14.92 14.63 -23.09
C PHE A 447 15.20 13.57 -24.17
N GLU A 448 15.52 13.99 -25.40
CA GLU A 448 15.90 13.05 -26.46
C GLU A 448 17.20 12.30 -26.13
N LYS A 449 18.21 12.99 -25.60
CA LYS A 449 19.44 12.37 -25.09
C LYS A 449 19.17 11.36 -23.95
N MET A 450 18.11 11.61 -23.17
CA MET A 450 17.65 10.69 -22.10
C MET A 450 16.77 9.55 -22.62
N GLY A 451 16.57 9.45 -23.94
CA GLY A 451 15.79 8.37 -24.56
C GLY A 451 14.28 8.62 -24.59
N TYR A 452 13.83 9.84 -24.35
CA TYR A 452 12.44 10.22 -24.52
C TYR A 452 12.17 10.64 -25.96
N ARG A 453 10.95 10.45 -26.41
CA ARG A 453 10.49 10.98 -27.70
C ARG A 453 9.92 12.38 -27.48
N VAL A 454 10.41 13.37 -28.26
CA VAL A 454 9.85 14.72 -28.25
C VAL A 454 9.39 15.06 -29.68
N GLU A 455 8.08 15.17 -29.86
CA GLU A 455 7.47 15.42 -31.16
C GLU A 455 7.72 16.86 -31.64
N THR A 456 7.63 17.08 -32.96
CA THR A 456 7.91 18.39 -33.61
C THR A 456 7.02 19.51 -33.03
N THR A 457 5.78 19.21 -32.69
CA THR A 457 4.85 20.18 -32.08
C THR A 457 5.33 20.65 -30.70
N ALA A 458 5.79 19.72 -29.87
CA ALA A 458 6.35 20.05 -28.56
C ALA A 458 7.64 20.86 -28.69
N LYS A 459 8.54 20.47 -29.59
CA LYS A 459 9.76 21.25 -29.91
C LYS A 459 9.45 22.68 -30.38
N ALA A 460 8.47 22.79 -31.31
CA ALA A 460 8.06 24.11 -31.79
C ALA A 460 7.51 25.01 -30.68
N SER A 461 6.78 24.43 -29.69
CA SER A 461 6.26 25.19 -28.55
C SER A 461 7.32 25.65 -27.57
N LEU A 462 8.51 25.06 -27.60
CA LEU A 462 9.65 25.38 -26.71
C LEU A 462 10.71 26.26 -27.39
N LYS A 463 10.67 26.42 -28.72
CA LYS A 463 11.68 27.11 -29.53
C LYS A 463 12.00 28.54 -29.07
N GLY A 464 11.12 29.23 -28.35
CA GLY A 464 11.34 30.59 -27.84
C GLY A 464 12.12 30.66 -26.53
N PHE A 465 12.40 29.55 -25.91
CA PHE A 465 13.14 29.48 -24.66
C PHE A 465 14.62 29.16 -24.88
N PRO A 466 15.52 29.55 -23.95
CA PRO A 466 16.93 29.17 -24.00
C PRO A 466 17.08 27.64 -23.99
N ALA A 467 17.97 27.11 -24.82
CA ALA A 467 18.29 25.68 -24.86
C ALA A 467 18.86 25.22 -23.52
N PHE A 468 18.32 24.15 -22.95
CA PHE A 468 18.82 23.60 -21.70
C PHE A 468 20.11 22.79 -21.95
N GLN A 469 21.20 23.28 -21.41
CA GLN A 469 22.52 22.64 -21.46
C GLN A 469 22.97 22.29 -20.03
N PRO A 470 22.70 21.10 -19.55
CA PRO A 470 23.08 20.73 -18.20
C PRO A 470 24.60 20.60 -18.07
N THR A 471 25.15 21.11 -16.96
CA THR A 471 26.51 20.77 -16.55
C THR A 471 26.53 19.33 -16.09
N LEU A 472 27.22 18.47 -16.79
CA LEU A 472 27.35 17.05 -16.48
C LEU A 472 28.70 16.79 -15.82
N PRO A 473 28.76 15.86 -14.85
CA PRO A 473 30.02 15.45 -14.29
C PRO A 473 30.89 14.78 -15.38
N THR A 474 32.14 15.16 -15.44
CA THR A 474 33.12 14.51 -16.32
C THR A 474 33.36 13.09 -15.78
N PRO A 475 33.33 12.03 -16.61
CA PRO A 475 33.72 10.70 -16.16
C PRO A 475 35.11 10.74 -15.54
N ALA A 476 35.28 10.19 -14.35
CA ALA A 476 36.63 9.96 -13.82
C ALA A 476 37.39 9.07 -14.81
N LYS A 477 38.59 9.49 -15.19
CA LYS A 477 39.49 8.73 -16.08
C LYS A 477 39.96 7.44 -15.45
#